data_341240663396ec1ed2ba5e7337341b46
#
_entry.id   341240663396ec1ed2ba5e7337341b46
#
_cell.length_a   1.000
_cell.length_b   1.000
_cell.length_c   1.000
_cell.angle_alpha   90.00
_cell.angle_beta   90.00
_cell.angle_gamma   90.00
#
_symmetry.space_group_name_H-M   'P 1'
#
loop_
_entity.id
_entity.type
_entity.pdbx_description
1 polymer ?
#
loop_
_entity_poly.entity_id
_entity_poly.type
_entity_poly.pdbx_seq_one_letter_code
_entity_poly.pdbx_strand_id
1 'polypeptide(L)'
;MDNPFDPSRNCHRLVKADRLAFIVDGEAYFRALYDCFRQARRSIFIVGWDLHSDLRLVREAAGDGYPSRLGELLDRLVDESEALQVYLLSWDFAMIYALEREFFPRYKLEWRTHRRIHFR
;
A
#
# COMPACT_ATOMS: atom_id res chain seq x y z
N MET A 1 15.59 -33.79 -2.45
CA MET A 1 16.28 -32.48 -2.41
C MET A 1 16.23 -32.01 -0.98
N ASP A 2 17.39 -31.81 -0.39
CA ASP A 2 17.42 -31.26 0.98
C ASP A 2 16.96 -29.80 0.97
N ASN A 3 16.13 -29.47 1.93
CA ASN A 3 15.64 -28.10 2.07
C ASN A 3 16.80 -27.19 2.48
N PRO A 4 17.16 -26.16 1.69
CA PRO A 4 18.27 -25.28 2.02
C PRO A 4 17.97 -24.35 3.22
N PHE A 5 16.70 -24.29 3.67
CA PHE A 5 16.27 -23.42 4.75
C PHE A 5 16.10 -24.21 6.05
N ASP A 6 16.75 -23.73 7.10
CA ASP A 6 16.69 -24.27 8.45
C ASP A 6 16.32 -23.15 9.46
N PRO A 7 15.13 -23.23 10.11
CA PRO A 7 14.69 -22.20 11.07
C PRO A 7 15.60 -22.01 12.29
N SER A 8 16.42 -23.01 12.60
CA SER A 8 17.39 -22.91 13.69
C SER A 8 18.69 -22.21 13.30
N ARG A 9 18.93 -22.01 12.02
CA ARG A 9 20.25 -21.66 11.47
C ARG A 9 20.25 -20.46 10.52
N ASN A 10 19.36 -20.44 9.52
CA ASN A 10 19.45 -19.49 8.41
C ASN A 10 18.15 -18.86 7.97
N CYS A 11 17.03 -19.15 8.64
CA CYS A 11 15.78 -18.46 8.41
C CYS A 11 14.96 -18.37 9.72
N HIS A 12 14.06 -17.40 9.81
CA HIS A 12 13.22 -17.23 11.00
C HIS A 12 12.19 -18.35 11.15
N ARG A 13 11.52 -18.70 10.09
CA ARG A 13 10.53 -19.80 10.03
C ARG A 13 10.25 -20.21 8.59
N LEU A 14 9.75 -21.42 8.43
CA LEU A 14 9.20 -21.93 7.17
C LEU A 14 7.69 -21.93 7.25
N VAL A 15 7.04 -21.42 6.22
CA VAL A 15 5.59 -21.48 6.07
C VAL A 15 5.25 -22.00 4.69
N LYS A 16 4.16 -22.75 4.62
CA LYS A 16 3.64 -23.23 3.35
C LYS A 16 2.88 -22.11 2.66
N ALA A 17 3.15 -21.88 1.39
CA ALA A 17 2.35 -21.03 0.53
C ALA A 17 1.44 -21.90 -0.35
N ASP A 18 0.15 -21.67 -0.31
CA ASP A 18 -0.81 -22.40 -1.17
C ASP A 18 -0.82 -21.86 -2.60
N ARG A 19 -0.50 -20.57 -2.76
CA ARG A 19 -0.39 -19.90 -4.05
C ARG A 19 0.76 -18.92 -4.03
N LEU A 20 1.48 -18.84 -5.14
CA LEU A 20 2.54 -17.89 -5.39
C LEU A 20 2.42 -17.37 -6.82
N ALA A 21 2.62 -16.08 -7.00
CA ALA A 21 2.70 -15.45 -8.32
C ALA A 21 3.96 -14.59 -8.39
N PHE A 22 4.65 -14.67 -9.52
CA PHE A 22 5.72 -13.74 -9.85
C PHE A 22 5.12 -12.59 -10.66
N ILE A 23 5.34 -11.38 -10.21
CA ILE A 23 4.88 -10.18 -10.90
C ILE A 23 6.10 -9.52 -11.54
N VAL A 24 6.05 -9.35 -12.84
CA VAL A 24 7.13 -8.75 -13.63
C VAL A 24 6.78 -7.28 -13.85
N ASP A 25 7.72 -6.39 -13.52
CA ASP A 25 7.66 -4.93 -13.61
C ASP A 25 6.69 -4.19 -12.65
N GLY A 26 6.83 -2.86 -12.64
CA GLY A 26 6.03 -1.99 -11.77
C GLY A 26 4.59 -1.83 -12.24
N GLU A 27 4.32 -1.86 -13.54
CA GLU A 27 2.96 -1.69 -14.07
C GLU A 27 2.07 -2.86 -13.64
N ALA A 28 2.56 -4.09 -13.81
CA ALA A 28 1.84 -5.29 -13.38
C ALA A 28 1.66 -5.33 -11.85
N TYR A 29 2.68 -4.89 -11.08
CA TYR A 29 2.59 -4.80 -9.64
C TYR A 29 1.51 -3.81 -9.18
N PHE A 30 1.52 -2.59 -9.70
CA PHE A 30 0.54 -1.57 -9.33
C PHE A 30 -0.88 -1.92 -9.78
N ARG A 31 -1.02 -2.58 -10.92
CA ARG A 31 -2.30 -3.14 -11.38
C ARG A 31 -2.82 -4.18 -10.37
N ALA A 32 -1.99 -5.12 -9.97
CA ALA A 32 -2.37 -6.13 -8.97
C ALA A 32 -2.75 -5.51 -7.62
N LEU A 33 -2.01 -4.48 -7.16
CA LEU A 33 -2.37 -3.72 -5.95
C LEU A 33 -3.74 -3.06 -6.08
N TYR A 34 -3.99 -2.36 -7.19
CA TYR A 34 -5.26 -1.72 -7.47
C TYR A 34 -6.43 -2.71 -7.37
N ASP A 35 -6.30 -3.87 -7.99
CA ASP A 35 -7.33 -4.91 -7.96
C ASP A 35 -7.50 -5.52 -6.57
N CYS A 36 -6.41 -5.73 -5.81
CA CYS A 36 -6.45 -6.21 -4.44
C CYS A 36 -7.14 -5.21 -3.50
N PHE A 37 -6.85 -3.91 -3.61
CA PHE A 37 -7.49 -2.89 -2.78
C PHE A 37 -9.00 -2.86 -2.99
N ARG A 38 -9.46 -2.95 -4.22
CA ARG A 38 -10.90 -2.99 -4.56
C ARG A 38 -11.63 -4.22 -4.02
N GLN A 39 -10.91 -5.30 -3.79
CA GLN A 39 -11.46 -6.53 -3.21
C GLN A 39 -11.40 -6.56 -1.68
N ALA A 40 -10.70 -5.62 -1.06
CA ALA A 40 -10.57 -5.56 0.39
C ALA A 40 -11.92 -5.31 1.06
N ARG A 41 -12.19 -6.03 2.17
CA ARG A 41 -13.46 -5.95 2.90
C ARG A 41 -13.33 -5.46 4.34
N ARG A 42 -12.16 -5.65 4.96
CA ARG A 42 -11.94 -5.35 6.38
C ARG A 42 -10.77 -4.43 6.63
N SER A 43 -9.63 -4.72 6.04
CA SER A 43 -8.41 -3.95 6.27
C SER A 43 -7.48 -3.93 5.08
N ILE A 44 -6.82 -2.78 4.90
CA ILE A 44 -5.68 -2.60 4.00
C ILE A 44 -4.53 -2.12 4.87
N PHE A 45 -3.39 -2.80 4.79
CA PHE A 45 -2.14 -2.39 5.43
C PHE A 45 -1.13 -2.06 4.36
N ILE A 46 -0.66 -0.83 4.34
CA ILE A 46 0.42 -0.38 3.46
C ILE A 46 1.60 0.01 4.33
N VAL A 47 2.69 -0.73 4.18
CA VAL A 47 3.94 -0.48 4.89
C VAL A 47 4.99 -0.17 3.85
N GLY A 48 5.50 1.04 3.85
CA GLY A 48 6.44 1.48 2.84
C GLY A 48 7.46 2.47 3.36
N TRP A 49 8.52 2.64 2.61
CA TRP A 49 9.54 3.65 2.87
C TRP A 49 8.98 5.05 2.62
N ASP A 50 8.26 5.19 1.53
CA ASP A 50 7.65 6.43 1.08
C ASP A 50 6.28 6.12 0.46
N LEU A 51 5.26 6.88 0.85
CA LEU A 51 3.89 6.72 0.39
C LEU A 51 3.38 8.07 -0.13
N HIS A 52 3.02 8.12 -1.39
CA HIS A 52 2.50 9.33 -2.01
C HIS A 52 1.02 9.17 -2.39
N SER A 53 0.15 10.07 -1.89
CA SER A 53 -1.29 10.02 -2.16
C SER A 53 -1.63 10.15 -3.64
N ASP A 54 -0.86 10.94 -4.36
CA ASP A 54 -0.99 11.15 -5.81
C ASP A 54 -0.41 10.03 -6.68
N LEU A 55 0.16 8.97 -6.06
CA LEU A 55 0.68 7.83 -6.80
C LEU A 55 -0.41 7.24 -7.70
N ARG A 56 -0.18 7.25 -9.00
CA ARG A 56 -1.09 6.64 -9.97
C ARG A 56 -0.81 5.15 -10.07
N LEU A 57 -1.75 4.33 -9.61
CA LEU A 57 -1.63 2.87 -9.61
C LEU A 57 -1.86 2.26 -11.00
N VAL A 58 -2.76 2.86 -11.78
CA VAL A 58 -3.09 2.41 -13.14
C VAL A 58 -3.14 3.60 -14.08
N ARG A 59 -2.65 3.42 -15.31
CA ARG A 59 -2.60 4.51 -16.32
C ARG A 59 -3.98 4.85 -16.83
N GLU A 60 -4.79 3.84 -17.10
CA GLU A 60 -6.16 3.98 -17.53
C GLU A 60 -7.09 3.57 -16.39
N ALA A 61 -8.07 4.42 -16.08
CA ALA A 61 -9.15 4.02 -15.20
C ALA A 61 -9.85 2.79 -15.82
N ALA A 62 -10.14 1.80 -15.00
CA ALA A 62 -10.70 0.52 -15.46
C ALA A 62 -12.13 0.62 -16.06
N GLY A 63 -12.61 1.84 -16.34
CA GLY A 63 -13.96 2.07 -16.89
C GLY A 63 -15.10 1.84 -15.89
N ASP A 64 -14.76 1.46 -14.67
CA ASP A 64 -15.68 1.10 -13.57
C ASP A 64 -15.91 2.24 -12.56
N GLY A 65 -15.38 3.44 -12.85
CA GLY A 65 -15.58 4.65 -12.04
C GLY A 65 -14.67 4.76 -10.81
N TYR A 66 -13.74 3.83 -10.58
CA TYR A 66 -12.78 3.95 -9.49
C TYR A 66 -11.60 4.84 -9.86
N PRO A 67 -11.13 5.71 -8.92
CA PRO A 67 -9.97 6.56 -9.14
C PRO A 67 -8.70 5.76 -9.37
N SER A 68 -7.81 6.27 -10.22
CA SER A 68 -6.50 5.66 -10.48
C SER A 68 -5.42 6.07 -9.47
N ARG A 69 -5.65 7.14 -8.69
CA ARG A 69 -4.72 7.66 -7.68
C ARG A 69 -4.94 6.97 -6.34
N LEU A 70 -3.85 6.66 -5.66
CA LEU A 70 -3.88 5.89 -4.41
C LEU A 70 -4.76 6.55 -3.33
N GLY A 71 -4.57 7.85 -3.07
CA GLY A 71 -5.34 8.57 -2.05
C GLY A 71 -6.84 8.57 -2.35
N GLU A 72 -7.21 8.98 -3.56
CA GLU A 72 -8.61 9.03 -4.01
C GLU A 72 -9.26 7.64 -3.99
N LEU A 73 -8.51 6.61 -4.38
CA LEU A 73 -8.99 5.22 -4.34
C LEU A 73 -9.27 4.77 -2.91
N LEU A 74 -8.35 5.00 -1.99
CA LEU A 74 -8.52 4.61 -0.59
C LEU A 74 -9.69 5.36 0.07
N ASP A 75 -9.84 6.67 -0.17
CA ASP A 75 -10.98 7.46 0.29
C ASP A 75 -12.28 6.86 -0.24
N ARG A 76 -12.37 6.60 -1.54
CA ARG A 76 -13.54 6.01 -2.15
C ARG A 76 -13.92 4.65 -1.55
N LEU A 77 -12.93 3.78 -1.32
CA LEU A 77 -13.16 2.44 -0.76
C LEU A 77 -13.66 2.49 0.68
N VAL A 78 -13.14 3.40 1.52
CA VAL A 78 -13.63 3.56 2.90
C VAL A 78 -15.00 4.24 2.95
N ASP A 79 -15.34 5.10 1.99
CA ASP A 79 -16.67 5.67 1.88
C ASP A 79 -17.72 4.60 1.54
N GLU A 80 -17.39 3.68 0.65
CA GLU A 80 -18.29 2.60 0.22
C GLU A 80 -18.45 1.48 1.26
N SER A 81 -17.50 1.32 2.18
CA SER A 81 -17.51 0.21 3.16
C SER A 81 -17.21 0.71 4.57
N GLU A 82 -18.23 0.71 5.43
CA GLU A 82 -18.08 1.07 6.85
C GLU A 82 -17.15 0.14 7.63
N ALA A 83 -17.02 -1.10 7.19
CA ALA A 83 -16.17 -2.11 7.83
C ALA A 83 -14.68 -1.96 7.46
N LEU A 84 -14.36 -1.26 6.36
CA LEU A 84 -13.00 -1.15 5.87
C LEU A 84 -12.18 -0.15 6.68
N GLN A 85 -11.01 -0.59 7.14
CA GLN A 85 -10.00 0.23 7.81
C GLN A 85 -8.71 0.22 6.99
N VAL A 86 -8.09 1.37 6.82
CA VAL A 86 -6.83 1.51 6.10
C VAL A 86 -5.73 1.95 7.07
N TYR A 87 -4.62 1.24 7.07
CA TYR A 87 -3.46 1.54 7.92
C TYR A 87 -2.25 1.81 7.03
N LEU A 88 -1.73 3.01 7.14
CA LEU A 88 -0.56 3.47 6.40
C LEU A 88 0.59 3.66 7.38
N LEU A 89 1.65 2.89 7.22
CA LEU A 89 2.88 3.02 7.99
C LEU A 89 4.01 3.41 7.04
N SER A 90 4.49 4.61 7.21
CA SER A 90 5.65 5.13 6.47
C SER A 90 6.81 5.34 7.42
N TRP A 91 8.03 5.19 6.92
CA TRP A 91 9.20 5.54 7.69
C TRP A 91 9.22 7.05 7.97
N ASP A 92 9.37 7.41 9.25
CA ASP A 92 9.57 8.80 9.64
C ASP A 92 11.03 9.19 9.38
N PHE A 93 11.25 9.89 8.27
CA PHE A 93 12.57 10.33 7.86
C PHE A 93 13.02 11.49 8.75
N ALA A 94 14.20 11.39 9.36
CA ALA A 94 14.76 12.45 10.16
C ALA A 94 14.82 13.76 9.36
N MET A 95 14.38 14.87 9.98
CA MET A 95 14.24 16.22 9.39
C MET A 95 15.45 16.76 8.61
N ILE A 96 16.62 16.19 8.79
CA ILE A 96 17.88 16.63 8.15
C ILE A 96 17.83 16.46 6.61
N TYR A 97 17.10 15.47 6.12
CA TYR A 97 16.96 15.20 4.68
C TYR A 97 15.68 15.81 4.06
N ALA A 98 14.82 16.37 4.90
CA ALA A 98 13.59 17.04 4.46
C ALA A 98 13.86 18.38 3.73
N LEU A 99 15.06 18.94 3.87
CA LEU A 99 15.46 20.18 3.21
C LEU A 99 15.80 20.03 1.72
N GLU A 100 16.09 18.81 1.27
CA GLU A 100 16.44 18.53 -0.14
C GLU A 100 15.26 18.03 -0.99
N ARG A 101 14.16 17.70 -0.39
CA ARG A 101 12.94 17.28 -1.10
C ARG A 101 11.77 18.07 -0.55
N GLU A 102 10.84 18.49 -1.38
CA GLU A 102 9.66 19.28 -1.02
C GLU A 102 8.73 18.58 0.00
N PHE A 103 9.28 18.22 1.17
CA PHE A 103 8.61 17.50 2.24
C PHE A 103 8.07 18.45 3.28
N PHE A 104 6.94 19.06 3.01
CA PHE A 104 6.24 19.79 4.07
C PHE A 104 4.73 19.47 4.12
N PRO A 105 4.08 19.89 5.17
CA PRO A 105 2.91 19.30 5.87
C PRO A 105 1.71 18.95 5.01
N ARG A 106 1.70 19.23 3.72
CA ARG A 106 0.67 18.79 2.77
C ARG A 106 0.48 17.27 2.78
N TYR A 107 1.56 16.53 2.85
CA TYR A 107 1.56 15.08 2.79
C TYR A 107 0.80 14.41 3.95
N LYS A 108 0.99 14.90 5.19
CA LYS A 108 0.24 14.41 6.35
C LYS A 108 -1.22 14.90 6.38
N LEU A 109 -1.52 16.01 5.71
CA LEU A 109 -2.86 16.57 5.62
C LEU A 109 -3.70 15.87 4.55
N GLU A 110 -3.12 15.48 3.43
CA GLU A 110 -3.81 14.81 2.33
C GLU A 110 -4.30 13.40 2.71
N TRP A 111 -3.57 12.69 3.60
CA TRP A 111 -3.97 11.37 4.10
C TRP A 111 -4.96 11.41 5.29
N ARG A 112 -5.32 12.58 5.79
CA ARG A 112 -6.23 12.74 6.94
C ARG A 112 -7.68 13.00 6.55
N THR A 113 -8.05 12.79 5.32
CA THR A 113 -9.38 13.10 4.82
C THR A 113 -10.46 12.21 5.39
N HIS A 114 -10.15 10.97 5.75
CA HIS A 114 -11.14 10.05 6.29
C HIS A 114 -10.72 9.43 7.64
N ARG A 115 -11.66 9.41 8.62
CA ARG A 115 -11.41 8.88 9.99
C ARG A 115 -11.01 7.40 10.04
N ARG A 116 -11.26 6.63 8.99
CA ARG A 116 -10.89 5.20 8.85
C ARG A 116 -9.58 5.00 8.09
N ILE A 117 -8.88 6.07 7.75
CA ILE A 117 -7.51 6.02 7.22
C ILE A 117 -6.56 6.46 8.33
N HIS A 118 -5.78 5.53 8.83
CA HIS A 118 -4.86 5.69 9.95
C HIS A 118 -3.44 5.81 9.43
N PHE A 119 -2.84 6.97 9.58
CA PHE A 119 -1.45 7.23 9.19
C PHE A 119 -0.54 7.26 10.43
N ARG A 120 0.59 6.54 10.35
CA ARG A 120 1.63 6.49 11.39
C ARG A 120 3.03 6.48 10.79
#